data_ae495cb92b45375023d120a61827debb
#
_entry.id   ae495cb92b45375023d120a61827debb
#
_cell.length_a   1.000
_cell.length_b   1.000
_cell.length_c   1.000
_cell.angle_alpha   90.00
_cell.angle_beta   90.00
_cell.angle_gamma   90.00
#
_symmetry.space_group_name_H-M   'P 1'
#
loop_
_entity.id
_entity.type
_entity.pdbx_description
1 polymer ?
#
loop_
_entity_poly.entity_id
_entity_poly.type
_entity_poly.pdbx_seq_one_letter_code
_entity_poly.pdbx_strand_id
1 'polypeptide(L)'
;MKNIIYMAPMEGLTDFTFRNAYEKIFGKGKIANYFTPFISPNKSEKFLAREIRDIDREHNNGINTVVQVMTNDAKDFIWTARMLYDEYGYNEINLNAGCPSGTVVSKNKGSGMLNEPKLLDKFLDAVFEDDFIRENIKVSVKTRVGVETDTAFPEIIDIYNKYPLEELIVHPRLRTDFYKNDLNLEAYDYAVKNSRSKVVFNGDIFTRKNFLDIKKKFPQTD
;
A
#
# COMPACT_ATOMS: atom_id res chain seq x y z
N MET A 1 -16.96 -16.03 -7.80
CA MET A 1 -16.20 -15.28 -6.74
C MET A 1 -16.71 -13.84 -6.74
N LYS A 2 -16.85 -13.22 -5.57
CA LYS A 2 -17.26 -11.81 -5.46
C LYS A 2 -16.06 -10.96 -5.87
N ASN A 3 -16.24 -10.04 -6.80
CA ASN A 3 -15.16 -9.11 -7.18
C ASN A 3 -14.82 -8.22 -5.98
N ILE A 4 -13.56 -8.19 -5.57
CA ILE A 4 -13.06 -7.34 -4.51
C ILE A 4 -12.46 -6.11 -5.18
N ILE A 5 -12.90 -4.92 -4.76
CA ILE A 5 -12.45 -3.64 -5.31
C ILE A 5 -11.98 -2.77 -4.15
N TYR A 6 -10.82 -2.15 -4.29
CA TYR A 6 -10.26 -1.21 -3.35
C TYR A 6 -10.20 0.19 -3.92
N MET A 7 -10.31 1.20 -3.06
CA MET A 7 -9.94 2.56 -3.40
C MET A 7 -8.47 2.78 -3.02
N ALA A 8 -7.61 2.92 -4.02
CA ALA A 8 -6.19 3.19 -3.81
C ALA A 8 -5.94 4.58 -3.20
N PRO A 9 -4.89 4.76 -2.38
CA PRO A 9 -4.54 6.04 -1.80
C PRO A 9 -4.00 7.02 -2.84
N MET A 10 -4.39 8.27 -2.74
CA MET A 10 -3.83 9.37 -3.54
C MET A 10 -3.70 10.62 -2.67
N GLU A 11 -2.45 11.03 -2.41
CA GLU A 11 -2.15 12.22 -1.61
C GLU A 11 -2.82 13.47 -2.20
N GLY A 12 -3.46 14.25 -1.33
CA GLY A 12 -4.18 15.45 -1.70
C GLY A 12 -5.55 15.23 -2.38
N LEU A 13 -6.00 13.99 -2.57
CA LEU A 13 -7.27 13.68 -3.21
C LEU A 13 -8.16 12.77 -2.36
N THR A 14 -7.66 11.62 -1.93
CA THR A 14 -8.48 10.60 -1.27
C THR A 14 -8.55 10.77 0.25
N ASP A 15 -8.77 12.01 0.71
CA ASP A 15 -9.02 12.32 2.11
C ASP A 15 -10.36 11.69 2.59
N PHE A 16 -10.65 11.80 3.88
CA PHE A 16 -11.88 11.23 4.44
C PHE A 16 -13.15 11.78 3.78
N THR A 17 -13.15 13.04 3.38
CA THR A 17 -14.29 13.68 2.71
C THR A 17 -14.58 13.04 1.37
N PHE A 18 -13.51 12.83 0.57
CA PHE A 18 -13.61 12.16 -0.72
C PHE A 18 -14.05 10.70 -0.56
N ARG A 19 -13.44 9.94 0.37
CA ARG A 19 -13.80 8.54 0.61
C ARG A 19 -15.27 8.37 0.97
N ASN A 20 -15.78 9.20 1.88
CA ASN A 20 -17.19 9.18 2.29
C ASN A 20 -18.15 9.59 1.17
N ALA A 21 -17.81 10.64 0.42
CA ALA A 21 -18.61 11.07 -0.72
C ALA A 21 -18.68 9.99 -1.80
N TYR A 22 -17.52 9.35 -2.08
CA TYR A 22 -17.44 8.27 -3.06
C TYR A 22 -18.27 7.05 -2.62
N GLU A 23 -18.14 6.62 -1.36
CA GLU A 23 -18.94 5.51 -0.82
C GLU A 23 -20.43 5.80 -0.92
N LYS A 24 -20.86 6.98 -0.50
CA LYS A 24 -22.27 7.39 -0.52
C LYS A 24 -22.86 7.39 -1.93
N ILE A 25 -22.10 7.83 -2.93
CA ILE A 25 -22.61 8.04 -4.29
C ILE A 25 -22.40 6.79 -5.16
N PHE A 26 -21.19 6.22 -5.15
CA PHE A 26 -20.74 5.19 -6.07
C PHE A 26 -20.46 3.85 -5.39
N GLY A 27 -19.82 3.86 -4.21
CA GLY A 27 -19.35 2.67 -3.52
C GLY A 27 -20.51 1.77 -3.10
N LYS A 28 -21.43 2.29 -2.30
CA LYS A 28 -22.65 1.60 -1.86
C LYS A 28 -22.39 0.18 -1.36
N GLY A 29 -21.34 0.01 -0.54
CA GLY A 29 -20.90 -1.28 0.01
C GLY A 29 -20.19 -2.19 -0.99
N LYS A 30 -19.73 -1.68 -2.14
CA LYS A 30 -19.02 -2.46 -3.16
C LYS A 30 -17.50 -2.34 -3.05
N ILE A 31 -17.01 -1.30 -2.36
CA ILE A 31 -15.59 -1.12 -2.09
C ILE A 31 -15.25 -1.85 -0.80
N ALA A 32 -14.32 -2.78 -0.88
CA ALA A 32 -13.93 -3.59 0.27
C ALA A 32 -12.99 -2.83 1.21
N ASN A 33 -11.99 -2.10 0.67
CA ASN A 33 -11.04 -1.32 1.44
C ASN A 33 -10.85 0.08 0.85
N TYR A 34 -10.81 1.08 1.72
CA TYR A 34 -10.45 2.47 1.42
C TYR A 34 -9.09 2.76 2.05
N PHE A 35 -8.07 3.02 1.23
CA PHE A 35 -6.75 3.38 1.73
C PHE A 35 -6.64 4.89 1.96
N THR A 36 -6.11 5.30 3.11
CA THR A 36 -5.89 6.72 3.41
C THR A 36 -4.72 7.27 2.59
N PRO A 37 -4.66 8.59 2.34
CA PRO A 37 -3.38 9.24 2.08
C PRO A 37 -2.36 8.81 3.13
N PHE A 38 -1.09 8.75 2.76
CA PHE A 38 -0.09 8.22 3.68
C PHE A 38 0.19 9.15 4.87
N ILE A 39 0.38 8.56 6.04
CA ILE A 39 1.00 9.20 7.19
C ILE A 39 2.52 9.11 7.05
N SER A 40 3.21 10.22 7.29
CA SER A 40 4.68 10.25 7.38
C SER A 40 5.11 10.51 8.82
N PRO A 41 5.53 9.48 9.57
CA PRO A 41 6.03 9.66 10.92
C PRO A 41 7.15 10.69 11.00
N ASN A 42 7.15 11.41 12.08
CA ASN A 42 8.14 12.47 12.36
C ASN A 42 8.77 12.28 13.74
N LYS A 43 9.92 12.94 13.96
CA LYS A 43 10.71 12.83 15.21
C LYS A 43 9.96 13.27 16.48
N SER A 44 8.86 14.00 16.36
CA SER A 44 8.06 14.43 17.51
C SER A 44 7.02 13.40 17.95
N GLU A 45 6.94 12.24 17.25
CA GLU A 45 5.98 11.18 17.55
C GLU A 45 4.55 11.71 17.67
N LYS A 46 4.12 12.55 16.72
CA LYS A 46 2.78 13.13 16.66
C LYS A 46 2.26 13.14 15.23
N PHE A 47 1.00 12.80 15.08
CA PHE A 47 0.32 12.96 13.81
C PHE A 47 -0.03 14.43 13.55
N LEU A 48 0.02 14.83 12.28
CA LEU A 48 -0.44 16.16 11.88
C LEU A 48 -1.97 16.24 11.98
N ALA A 49 -2.50 17.45 12.20
CA ALA A 49 -3.95 17.64 12.32
C ALA A 49 -4.74 17.12 11.10
N ARG A 50 -4.16 17.19 9.88
CA ARG A 50 -4.76 16.62 8.67
C ARG A 50 -4.78 15.08 8.70
N GLU A 51 -3.70 14.47 9.21
CA GLU A 51 -3.58 13.02 9.32
C GLU A 51 -4.58 12.47 10.35
N ILE A 52 -4.69 13.15 11.51
CA ILE A 52 -5.69 12.82 12.53
C ILE A 52 -7.10 12.84 11.94
N ARG A 53 -7.47 13.90 11.20
CA ARG A 53 -8.79 13.96 10.57
C ARG A 53 -9.03 12.82 9.57
N ASP A 54 -7.98 12.39 8.85
CA ASP A 54 -8.09 11.33 7.86
C ASP A 54 -8.26 9.94 8.47
N ILE A 55 -7.76 9.73 9.70
CA ILE A 55 -7.81 8.45 10.40
C ILE A 55 -8.85 8.37 11.52
N ASP A 56 -9.46 9.49 11.89
CA ASP A 56 -10.51 9.51 12.92
C ASP A 56 -11.63 8.53 12.57
N ARG A 57 -12.00 7.66 13.50
CA ARG A 57 -13.03 6.64 13.31
C ARG A 57 -14.41 7.24 13.05
N GLU A 58 -14.71 8.39 13.62
CA GLU A 58 -15.97 9.08 13.36
C GLU A 58 -16.07 9.53 11.90
N HIS A 59 -14.95 9.99 11.33
CA HIS A 59 -14.86 10.37 9.93
C HIS A 59 -14.85 9.17 8.97
N ASN A 60 -14.58 7.98 9.44
CA ASN A 60 -14.50 6.75 8.64
C ASN A 60 -15.60 5.74 8.99
N ASN A 61 -16.65 6.19 9.67
CA ASN A 61 -17.74 5.32 10.07
C ASN A 61 -18.50 4.78 8.84
N GLY A 62 -18.70 3.46 8.81
CA GLY A 62 -19.43 2.78 7.72
C GLY A 62 -18.58 2.40 6.51
N ILE A 63 -17.28 2.69 6.50
CA ILE A 63 -16.32 2.22 5.50
C ILE A 63 -15.17 1.46 6.14
N ASN A 64 -14.64 0.46 5.45
CA ASN A 64 -13.44 -0.23 5.91
C ASN A 64 -12.21 0.54 5.45
N THR A 65 -11.55 1.21 6.38
CA THR A 65 -10.40 2.07 6.12
C THR A 65 -9.13 1.39 6.55
N VAL A 66 -8.14 1.34 5.65
CA VAL A 66 -6.77 0.88 5.89
C VAL A 66 -5.84 2.08 5.88
N VAL A 67 -5.08 2.27 6.96
CA VAL A 67 -4.17 3.41 7.06
C VAL A 67 -2.85 3.09 6.35
N GLN A 68 -2.44 4.00 5.45
CA GLN A 68 -1.17 3.87 4.77
C GLN A 68 -0.09 4.68 5.48
N VAL A 69 1.10 4.08 5.67
CA VAL A 69 2.26 4.68 6.32
C VAL A 69 3.43 4.73 5.34
N MET A 70 4.14 5.85 5.30
CA MET A 70 5.32 6.05 4.46
C MET A 70 6.55 6.37 5.30
N THR A 71 7.35 5.37 5.56
CA THR A 71 8.63 5.50 6.25
C THR A 71 9.62 4.44 5.74
N ASN A 72 10.88 4.64 5.98
CA ASN A 72 11.96 3.66 5.81
C ASN A 72 12.68 3.35 7.13
N ASP A 73 12.13 3.81 8.24
CA ASP A 73 12.60 3.52 9.59
C ASP A 73 11.61 2.57 10.27
N ALA A 74 12.08 1.38 10.66
CA ALA A 74 11.23 0.37 11.29
C ALA A 74 10.67 0.83 12.63
N LYS A 75 11.41 1.61 13.42
CA LYS A 75 10.94 2.16 14.69
C LYS A 75 9.77 3.12 14.47
N ASP A 76 9.90 4.00 13.48
CA ASP A 76 8.81 4.90 13.07
C ASP A 76 7.56 4.12 12.66
N PHE A 77 7.72 3.01 11.90
CA PHE A 77 6.61 2.18 11.48
C PHE A 77 5.93 1.50 12.67
N ILE A 78 6.71 0.87 13.55
CA ILE A 78 6.21 0.17 14.74
C ILE A 78 5.49 1.15 15.68
N TRP A 79 6.11 2.30 15.95
CA TRP A 79 5.47 3.35 16.76
C TRP A 79 4.13 3.78 16.16
N THR A 80 4.11 4.06 14.85
CA THR A 80 2.90 4.48 14.16
C THR A 80 1.81 3.41 14.23
N ALA A 81 2.19 2.15 14.02
CA ALA A 81 1.25 1.03 14.10
C ALA A 81 0.64 0.88 15.50
N ARG A 82 1.45 1.03 16.56
CA ARG A 82 0.96 1.02 17.95
C ARG A 82 -0.04 2.13 18.21
N MET A 83 0.30 3.38 17.85
CA MET A 83 -0.60 4.53 18.00
C MET A 83 -1.92 4.33 17.23
N LEU A 84 -1.85 3.81 16.01
CA LEU A 84 -3.04 3.53 15.19
C LEU A 84 -3.91 2.43 15.80
N TYR A 85 -3.31 1.44 16.42
CA TYR A 85 -4.01 0.35 17.10
C TYR A 85 -4.63 0.82 18.40
N ASP A 86 -3.84 1.44 19.29
CA ASP A 86 -4.25 1.78 20.66
C ASP A 86 -5.25 2.92 20.67
N GLU A 87 -5.03 3.98 19.89
CA GLU A 87 -5.84 5.21 19.94
C GLU A 87 -6.98 5.20 18.92
N TYR A 88 -6.80 4.51 17.77
CA TYR A 88 -7.77 4.56 16.67
C TYR A 88 -8.36 3.19 16.32
N GLY A 89 -7.87 2.09 16.91
CA GLY A 89 -8.38 0.73 16.70
C GLY A 89 -8.12 0.17 15.30
N TYR A 90 -7.08 0.62 14.59
CA TYR A 90 -6.66 0.04 13.32
C TYR A 90 -5.72 -1.14 13.54
N ASN A 91 -6.05 -2.29 12.98
CA ASN A 91 -5.24 -3.50 13.06
C ASN A 91 -4.69 -3.95 11.69
N GLU A 92 -4.95 -3.19 10.63
CA GLU A 92 -4.32 -3.36 9.33
C GLU A 92 -3.62 -2.06 8.92
N ILE A 93 -2.32 -2.16 8.61
CA ILE A 93 -1.47 -1.03 8.25
C ILE A 93 -0.80 -1.34 6.92
N ASN A 94 -0.88 -0.39 5.98
CA ASN A 94 -0.30 -0.53 4.67
C ASN A 94 1.01 0.26 4.55
N LEU A 95 2.11 -0.41 4.19
CA LEU A 95 3.38 0.26 3.88
C LEU A 95 3.35 0.84 2.46
N ASN A 96 3.69 2.12 2.32
CA ASN A 96 3.92 2.73 1.01
C ASN A 96 5.36 2.50 0.53
N ALA A 97 5.54 1.56 -0.39
CA ALA A 97 6.78 1.31 -1.13
C ALA A 97 6.63 1.67 -2.62
N GLY A 98 5.71 2.60 -2.97
CA GLY A 98 5.37 2.88 -4.37
C GLY A 98 5.29 4.36 -4.75
N CYS A 99 5.31 5.32 -3.82
CA CYS A 99 5.22 6.75 -4.13
C CYS A 99 6.41 7.20 -5.01
N PRO A 100 6.16 7.78 -6.22
CA PRO A 100 7.24 8.13 -7.15
C PRO A 100 7.79 9.54 -6.94
N SER A 101 7.26 10.31 -5.98
CA SER A 101 7.67 11.70 -5.74
C SER A 101 9.16 11.83 -5.49
N GLY A 102 9.84 12.74 -6.19
CA GLY A 102 11.28 12.95 -6.05
C GLY A 102 11.71 13.30 -4.62
N THR A 103 10.90 14.08 -3.89
CA THR A 103 11.16 14.46 -2.49
C THR A 103 11.03 13.29 -1.52
N VAL A 104 10.31 12.25 -1.89
CA VAL A 104 10.14 11.00 -1.13
C VAL A 104 11.29 10.05 -1.44
N VAL A 105 11.55 9.83 -2.73
CA VAL A 105 12.58 8.91 -3.24
C VAL A 105 13.98 9.33 -2.82
N SER A 106 14.30 10.64 -2.84
CA SER A 106 15.60 11.16 -2.37
C SER A 106 15.90 10.86 -0.90
N LYS A 107 14.88 10.48 -0.13
CA LYS A 107 15.00 10.05 1.27
C LYS A 107 14.90 8.53 1.43
N ASN A 108 15.01 7.78 0.34
CA ASN A 108 14.81 6.31 0.31
C ASN A 108 13.47 5.85 0.90
N LYS A 109 12.41 6.68 0.75
CA LYS A 109 11.02 6.35 1.15
C LYS A 109 10.17 6.08 -0.10
N GLY A 110 8.98 5.52 0.09
CA GLY A 110 8.10 5.16 -1.02
C GLY A 110 8.80 4.22 -2.01
N SER A 111 8.74 4.50 -3.31
CA SER A 111 9.44 3.67 -4.30
C SER A 111 10.97 3.74 -4.19
N GLY A 112 11.53 4.71 -3.45
CA GLY A 112 12.97 4.77 -3.14
C GLY A 112 13.47 3.57 -2.34
N MET A 113 12.60 2.90 -1.57
CA MET A 113 12.96 1.67 -0.84
C MET A 113 13.33 0.52 -1.78
N LEU A 114 12.88 0.57 -3.04
CA LEU A 114 13.15 -0.47 -4.03
C LEU A 114 14.53 -0.35 -4.70
N ASN A 115 15.26 0.76 -4.46
CA ASN A 115 16.63 0.93 -4.99
C ASN A 115 17.63 -0.03 -4.35
N GLU A 116 17.41 -0.38 -3.09
CA GLU A 116 18.31 -1.19 -2.30
C GLU A 116 17.53 -2.33 -1.63
N PRO A 117 17.32 -3.48 -2.32
CA PRO A 117 16.54 -4.60 -1.79
C PRO A 117 17.00 -5.05 -0.39
N LYS A 118 18.30 -5.01 -0.12
CA LYS A 118 18.84 -5.37 1.21
C LYS A 118 18.38 -4.43 2.33
N LEU A 119 18.17 -3.14 2.05
CA LEU A 119 17.63 -2.21 3.05
C LEU A 119 16.14 -2.44 3.26
N LEU A 120 15.39 -2.77 2.19
CA LEU A 120 14.00 -3.18 2.30
C LEU A 120 13.86 -4.45 3.16
N ASP A 121 14.72 -5.46 2.93
CA ASP A 121 14.76 -6.68 3.72
C ASP A 121 15.02 -6.38 5.20
N LYS A 122 16.08 -5.62 5.50
CA LYS A 122 16.41 -5.20 6.86
C LYS A 122 15.29 -4.43 7.57
N PHE A 123 14.59 -3.57 6.82
CA PHE A 123 13.45 -2.82 7.35
C PHE A 123 12.30 -3.78 7.73
N LEU A 124 11.92 -4.69 6.83
CA LEU A 124 10.85 -5.64 7.09
C LEU A 124 11.22 -6.62 8.21
N ASP A 125 12.46 -7.07 8.24
CA ASP A 125 12.99 -7.94 9.30
C ASP A 125 12.78 -7.28 10.67
N ALA A 126 13.23 -6.04 10.84
CA ALA A 126 13.06 -5.31 12.08
C ALA A 126 11.57 -5.04 12.44
N VAL A 127 10.71 -4.83 11.44
CA VAL A 127 9.26 -4.66 11.67
C VAL A 127 8.64 -5.97 12.17
N PHE A 128 8.99 -7.10 11.56
CA PHE A 128 8.40 -8.40 11.91
C PHE A 128 9.12 -9.12 13.06
N GLU A 129 10.27 -8.61 13.54
CA GLU A 129 10.85 -9.03 14.82
C GLU A 129 10.08 -8.49 16.03
N ASP A 130 9.34 -7.38 15.87
CA ASP A 130 8.54 -6.81 16.96
C ASP A 130 7.32 -7.69 17.26
N ASP A 131 7.21 -8.15 18.52
CA ASP A 131 6.12 -9.04 18.98
C ASP A 131 4.74 -8.41 18.81
N PHE A 132 4.61 -7.11 19.10
CA PHE A 132 3.33 -6.43 18.97
C PHE A 132 2.83 -6.44 17.50
N ILE A 133 3.73 -6.18 16.55
CA ILE A 133 3.39 -6.24 15.12
C ILE A 133 2.91 -7.63 14.76
N ARG A 134 3.65 -8.67 15.14
CA ARG A 134 3.29 -10.06 14.81
C ARG A 134 1.96 -10.50 15.40
N GLU A 135 1.64 -10.04 16.59
CA GLU A 135 0.45 -10.49 17.32
C GLU A 135 -0.81 -9.68 16.99
N ASN A 136 -0.66 -8.39 16.65
CA ASN A 136 -1.79 -7.47 16.60
C ASN A 136 -2.02 -6.79 15.24
N ILE A 137 -0.99 -6.74 14.37
CA ILE A 137 -1.05 -5.93 13.16
C ILE A 137 -0.94 -6.79 11.90
N LYS A 138 -1.89 -6.65 11.01
CA LYS A 138 -1.81 -7.11 9.63
C LYS A 138 -1.04 -6.08 8.83
N VAL A 139 0.09 -6.47 8.28
CA VAL A 139 0.91 -5.58 7.44
C VAL A 139 0.67 -5.92 5.98
N SER A 140 0.19 -4.95 5.21
CA SER A 140 0.13 -5.01 3.75
C SER A 140 1.13 -4.04 3.12
N VAL A 141 1.54 -4.30 1.87
CA VAL A 141 2.49 -3.44 1.16
C VAL A 141 1.90 -2.98 -0.17
N LYS A 142 1.99 -1.67 -0.45
CA LYS A 142 1.72 -1.15 -1.79
C LYS A 142 3.02 -0.75 -2.45
N THR A 143 3.38 -1.44 -3.55
CA THR A 143 4.68 -1.34 -4.22
C THR A 143 4.56 -1.00 -5.70
N ARG A 144 5.68 -0.62 -6.31
CA ARG A 144 5.97 -0.64 -7.76
C ARG A 144 6.92 -1.78 -8.09
N VAL A 145 7.24 -1.95 -9.38
CA VAL A 145 8.12 -3.04 -9.85
C VAL A 145 9.60 -2.66 -9.87
N GLY A 146 9.93 -1.43 -9.51
CA GLY A 146 11.31 -0.94 -9.45
C GLY A 146 11.38 0.59 -9.56
N VAL A 147 12.58 1.12 -9.62
CA VAL A 147 12.85 2.58 -9.74
C VAL A 147 13.19 2.97 -11.17
N GLU A 148 14.33 2.58 -11.70
CA GLU A 148 14.77 2.84 -13.07
C GLU A 148 14.62 1.60 -13.96
N THR A 149 14.72 0.42 -13.37
CA THR A 149 14.52 -0.88 -14.02
C THR A 149 13.75 -1.81 -13.09
N ASP A 150 13.21 -2.87 -13.63
CA ASP A 150 12.53 -3.95 -12.90
C ASP A 150 13.42 -5.17 -12.66
N THR A 151 14.71 -5.08 -13.00
CA THR A 151 15.65 -6.22 -12.90
C THR A 151 15.77 -6.78 -11.49
N ALA A 152 15.62 -5.94 -10.46
CA ALA A 152 15.61 -6.37 -9.06
C ALA A 152 14.23 -6.85 -8.57
N PHE A 153 13.19 -6.79 -9.39
CA PHE A 153 11.84 -7.13 -8.95
C PHE A 153 11.68 -8.58 -8.48
N PRO A 154 12.31 -9.58 -9.12
CA PRO A 154 12.33 -10.94 -8.59
C PRO A 154 12.92 -11.04 -7.17
N GLU A 155 14.06 -10.38 -6.91
CA GLU A 155 14.66 -10.32 -5.56
C GLU A 155 13.73 -9.62 -4.56
N ILE A 156 13.04 -8.56 -4.98
CA ILE A 156 12.06 -7.84 -4.14
C ILE A 156 10.88 -8.75 -3.78
N ILE A 157 10.37 -9.56 -4.71
CA ILE A 157 9.34 -10.56 -4.42
C ILE A 157 9.84 -11.62 -3.44
N ASP A 158 11.07 -12.10 -3.61
CA ASP A 158 11.68 -13.05 -2.68
C ASP A 158 11.83 -12.48 -1.28
N ILE A 159 12.14 -11.18 -1.15
CA ILE A 159 12.17 -10.48 0.13
C ILE A 159 10.78 -10.43 0.75
N TYR A 160 9.76 -9.98 0.02
CA TYR A 160 8.39 -9.95 0.54
C TYR A 160 7.90 -11.34 0.99
N ASN A 161 8.33 -12.40 0.31
CA ASN A 161 7.99 -13.78 0.64
C ASN A 161 8.57 -14.29 1.98
N LYS A 162 9.53 -13.60 2.57
CA LYS A 162 10.09 -13.95 3.89
C LYS A 162 9.14 -13.59 5.04
N TYR A 163 8.21 -12.66 4.79
CA TYR A 163 7.38 -12.05 5.82
C TYR A 163 5.90 -12.37 5.63
N PRO A 164 5.11 -12.50 6.71
CA PRO A 164 3.67 -12.82 6.63
C PRO A 164 2.85 -11.58 6.27
N LEU A 165 3.02 -11.08 5.05
CA LEU A 165 2.23 -9.95 4.57
C LEU A 165 0.78 -10.38 4.33
N GLU A 166 -0.18 -9.55 4.76
CA GLU A 166 -1.62 -9.75 4.50
C GLU A 166 -1.92 -9.72 2.99
N GLU A 167 -1.36 -8.73 2.30
CA GLU A 167 -1.44 -8.64 0.83
C GLU A 167 -0.33 -7.75 0.25
N LEU A 168 -0.07 -7.95 -1.03
CA LEU A 168 0.86 -7.18 -1.84
C LEU A 168 0.11 -6.49 -2.98
N ILE A 169 -0.04 -5.16 -2.88
CA ILE A 169 -0.69 -4.34 -3.91
C ILE A 169 0.37 -3.86 -4.89
N VAL A 170 0.34 -4.37 -6.12
CA VAL A 170 1.37 -4.07 -7.12
C VAL A 170 0.85 -3.08 -8.16
N HIS A 171 1.53 -1.94 -8.28
CA HIS A 171 1.40 -1.05 -9.41
C HIS A 171 2.52 -1.39 -10.42
N PRO A 172 2.23 -2.07 -11.54
CA PRO A 172 3.26 -2.60 -12.42
C PRO A 172 3.83 -1.51 -13.34
N ARG A 173 4.45 -0.51 -12.75
CA ARG A 173 5.23 0.57 -13.39
C ARG A 173 6.50 0.81 -12.60
N LEU A 174 7.53 1.27 -13.29
CA LEU A 174 8.71 1.83 -12.66
C LEU A 174 8.39 3.16 -11.99
N ARG A 175 9.21 3.57 -11.05
CA ARG A 175 9.11 4.92 -10.45
C ARG A 175 9.24 6.01 -11.52
N THR A 176 10.18 5.85 -12.46
CA THR A 176 10.46 6.81 -13.54
C THR A 176 9.32 6.97 -14.52
N ASP A 177 8.44 5.99 -14.62
CA ASP A 177 7.25 6.07 -15.48
C ASP A 177 6.20 7.05 -14.94
N PHE A 178 6.20 7.31 -13.64
CA PHE A 178 5.12 8.02 -12.95
C PHE A 178 3.76 7.39 -13.26
N TYR A 179 3.02 7.93 -14.25
CA TYR A 179 1.70 7.46 -14.70
C TYR A 179 1.57 7.47 -16.23
N LYS A 180 2.70 7.57 -16.98
CA LYS A 180 2.68 7.86 -18.42
C LYS A 180 2.87 6.64 -19.30
N ASN A 181 3.78 5.72 -18.95
CA ASN A 181 4.10 4.56 -19.77
C ASN A 181 3.09 3.43 -19.56
N ASP A 182 3.11 2.43 -20.43
CA ASP A 182 2.27 1.25 -20.30
C ASP A 182 2.59 0.46 -19.02
N LEU A 183 1.60 -0.30 -18.57
CA LEU A 183 1.76 -1.19 -17.42
C LEU A 183 2.62 -2.40 -17.80
N ASN A 184 3.63 -2.72 -17.02
CA ASN A 184 4.43 -3.93 -17.18
C ASN A 184 3.66 -5.15 -16.64
N LEU A 185 2.80 -5.70 -17.48
CA LEU A 185 1.96 -6.85 -17.10
C LEU A 185 2.74 -8.16 -16.98
N GLU A 186 3.98 -8.24 -17.50
CA GLU A 186 4.87 -9.38 -17.31
C GLU A 186 5.42 -9.41 -15.89
N ALA A 187 5.87 -8.26 -15.40
CA ALA A 187 6.28 -8.13 -13.99
C ALA A 187 5.12 -8.40 -13.03
N TYR A 188 3.90 -7.97 -13.38
CA TYR A 188 2.72 -8.30 -12.58
C TYR A 188 2.43 -9.81 -12.57
N ASP A 189 2.47 -10.47 -13.72
CA ASP A 189 2.31 -11.93 -13.84
C ASP A 189 3.34 -12.67 -13.00
N TYR A 190 4.59 -12.17 -13.02
CA TYR A 190 5.65 -12.71 -12.16
C TYR A 190 5.28 -12.63 -10.68
N ALA A 191 4.81 -11.47 -10.21
CA ALA A 191 4.38 -11.31 -8.81
C ALA A 191 3.25 -12.28 -8.46
N VAL A 192 2.24 -12.40 -9.32
CA VAL A 192 1.10 -13.30 -9.10
C VAL A 192 1.52 -14.78 -9.00
N LYS A 193 2.53 -15.20 -9.79
CA LYS A 193 3.03 -16.58 -9.80
C LYS A 193 3.98 -16.91 -8.67
N ASN A 194 4.72 -15.94 -8.16
CA ASN A 194 5.84 -16.16 -7.23
C ASN A 194 5.60 -15.60 -5.83
N SER A 195 4.63 -14.72 -5.63
CA SER A 195 4.31 -14.22 -4.29
C SER A 195 3.59 -15.27 -3.45
N ARG A 196 3.98 -15.38 -2.18
CA ARG A 196 3.28 -16.16 -1.16
C ARG A 196 2.07 -15.43 -0.59
N SER A 197 2.08 -14.11 -0.64
CA SER A 197 0.98 -13.27 -0.20
C SER A 197 -0.03 -13.08 -1.32
N LYS A 198 -1.26 -12.75 -0.97
CA LYS A 198 -2.30 -12.36 -1.91
C LYS A 198 -1.83 -11.15 -2.71
N VAL A 199 -1.89 -11.23 -4.05
CA VAL A 199 -1.49 -10.13 -4.95
C VAL A 199 -2.71 -9.39 -5.45
N VAL A 200 -2.70 -8.07 -5.29
CA VAL A 200 -3.76 -7.16 -5.72
C VAL A 200 -3.24 -6.26 -6.85
N PHE A 201 -4.01 -6.14 -7.92
CA PHE A 201 -3.67 -5.28 -9.05
C PHE A 201 -3.98 -3.81 -8.77
N ASN A 202 -3.06 -2.93 -9.12
CA ASN A 202 -3.28 -1.49 -9.09
C ASN A 202 -2.72 -0.82 -10.36
N GLY A 203 -3.49 0.06 -10.96
CA GLY A 203 -3.08 0.88 -12.11
C GLY A 203 -4.11 0.87 -13.25
N ASP A 204 -4.40 2.05 -13.81
CA ASP A 204 -5.17 2.29 -15.03
C ASP A 204 -6.53 1.59 -15.15
N ILE A 205 -7.19 1.32 -14.03
CA ILE A 205 -8.58 0.82 -14.05
C ILE A 205 -9.52 2.03 -14.06
N PHE A 206 -9.72 2.62 -15.24
CA PHE A 206 -10.58 3.79 -15.43
C PHE A 206 -12.02 3.42 -15.79
N THR A 207 -12.24 2.20 -16.29
CA THR A 207 -13.52 1.74 -16.79
C THR A 207 -13.82 0.33 -16.33
N ARG A 208 -15.12 -0.04 -16.37
CA ARG A 208 -15.54 -1.44 -16.16
C ARG A 208 -14.84 -2.40 -17.15
N LYS A 209 -14.59 -1.95 -18.38
CA LYS A 209 -13.88 -2.77 -19.38
C LYS A 209 -12.46 -3.06 -18.92
N ASN A 210 -11.69 -2.05 -18.49
CA ASN A 210 -10.34 -2.27 -17.99
C ASN A 210 -10.32 -3.28 -16.84
N PHE A 211 -11.26 -3.16 -15.89
CA PHE A 211 -11.40 -4.12 -14.80
C PHE A 211 -11.64 -5.55 -15.30
N LEU A 212 -12.57 -5.74 -16.23
CA LEU A 212 -12.90 -7.06 -16.79
C LEU A 212 -11.74 -7.65 -17.60
N ASP A 213 -11.00 -6.82 -18.32
CA ASP A 213 -9.83 -7.25 -19.10
C ASP A 213 -8.71 -7.74 -18.16
N ILE A 214 -8.44 -7.04 -17.04
CA ILE A 214 -7.50 -7.47 -16.02
C ILE A 214 -7.96 -8.77 -15.35
N LYS A 215 -9.23 -8.87 -14.93
CA LYS A 215 -9.77 -10.10 -14.33
C LYS A 215 -9.73 -11.29 -15.27
N LYS A 216 -9.92 -11.08 -16.57
CA LYS A 216 -9.80 -12.13 -17.59
C LYS A 216 -8.35 -12.60 -17.76
N LYS A 217 -7.41 -11.66 -17.74
CA LYS A 217 -5.97 -11.95 -17.90
C LYS A 217 -5.38 -12.59 -16.64
N PHE A 218 -5.82 -12.17 -15.46
CA PHE A 218 -5.34 -12.61 -14.15
C PHE A 218 -6.53 -13.04 -13.26
N PRO A 219 -7.16 -14.20 -13.52
CA PRO A 219 -8.38 -14.60 -12.82
C PRO A 219 -8.20 -14.86 -11.32
N GLN A 220 -6.97 -15.14 -10.88
CA GLN A 220 -6.58 -15.38 -9.49
C GLN A 220 -6.33 -14.09 -8.68
N THR A 221 -6.32 -12.93 -9.36
CA THR A 221 -6.10 -11.62 -8.72
C THR A 221 -7.39 -11.05 -8.18
N ASP A 222 -7.30 -10.32 -7.08
CA ASP A 222 -8.34 -9.44 -6.57
C ASP A 222 -8.11 -7.99 -7.00
#